data_8b5551419926bb911518568723e937fe
#
_entry.id   8b5551419926bb911518568723e937fe
#
_cell.length_a   1.000
_cell.length_b   1.000
_cell.length_c   1.000
_cell.angle_alpha   90.00
_cell.angle_beta   90.00
_cell.angle_gamma   90.00
#
_symmetry.space_group_name_H-M   'P 1'
#
loop_
_entity.id
_entity.type
_entity.pdbx_description
1 polymer ?
#
loop_
_entity_poly.entity_id
_entity_poly.type
_entity_poly.pdbx_seq_one_letter_code
_entity_poly.pdbx_strand_id
1 'polypeptide(L)'
;MTLADGMKYDEHTFSKKFIFGNLALEGGHLAGSAGNLSVLSRFFIQVYCHCAPEKGVQMSFSTILSAAIEGLTAEVVRVEADVSNGLPVFHMVGYLSSEVKEAGERVRTAIRNSGYDYPAKRTVINLSPATLRKRGASFDLPIAVAILASLGQIPSVRAEKCLIIGELSLDGRVRKVPGILPAAMTAFESGIRCCIIPKDNETEGALVKGLQVIGVENLQEAVDFLKGSRGYAVSDNGVRMITNTVCNVGKGEMKQGGPSLEPEGNSRYVPDFSEIRGQENVKRAAEIAVSGGHNLLMIGPPGSGKSTIAKCVAGILPPLDLEESMEITKIYSVLGLLNKESPLIRTRPFRKVHHTATKAALIGGGLVPHPGEISLAHGGVLFLDELPEFRKSVLEVLRQPLEERSIRITRVHGNYAFPADFMLVAAMNPCPCGHYPDPEKCTCTPAQIQMYLSRISHPFLDRIDLCVEAPRIKYEELTAEKKCESSADIRKRVCRAREIQKERYRGTEITTNAMLGIDGLKRYCRLGVSGDKLMERAFTMMELSVRAYHRVIKTARTIADLEGEEQIREEHLREALGYRMVDRKYWRR
;
A
#
# COMPACT_ATOMS: atom_id res chain seq x y z
N MET A 1 28.12 21.06 57.27
CA MET A 1 27.12 21.03 58.37
C MET A 1 25.79 20.90 57.68
N THR A 2 25.29 19.66 57.47
CA THR A 2 24.28 18.96 58.31
C THR A 2 22.92 19.65 58.22
N LEU A 3 21.83 19.07 57.80
CA LEU A 3 21.11 17.78 57.78
C LEU A 3 19.95 17.93 56.81
N ALA A 4 19.64 17.05 55.90
CA ALA A 4 18.94 15.75 55.96
C ALA A 4 17.53 15.84 56.56
N ASP A 5 16.57 15.47 55.69
CA ASP A 5 15.40 14.60 55.90
C ASP A 5 14.41 14.90 54.76
N GLY A 6 14.05 14.09 53.87
CA GLY A 6 13.65 12.71 53.95
C GLY A 6 12.10 12.64 54.06
N MET A 7 11.36 12.74 52.91
CA MET A 7 9.99 12.18 52.81
C MET A 7 9.75 11.59 51.43
N LYS A 8 9.85 10.28 51.40
CA LYS A 8 9.30 9.42 50.34
C LYS A 8 7.77 9.48 50.44
N TYR A 9 7.09 9.83 49.35
CA TYR A 9 5.67 9.54 49.20
C TYR A 9 5.52 8.35 48.30
N ASP A 10 4.93 7.31 48.84
CA ASP A 10 4.60 6.02 48.28
C ASP A 10 3.38 6.13 47.34
N GLU A 11 3.53 5.79 46.09
CA GLU A 11 2.48 5.73 45.05
C GLU A 11 1.68 4.43 45.10
N HIS A 12 1.06 4.10 46.21
CA HIS A 12 0.08 3.00 46.24
C HIS A 12 -0.85 3.12 47.46
N THR A 13 -1.85 4.00 47.36
CA THR A 13 -3.08 3.83 48.19
C THR A 13 -4.13 4.91 47.88
N PHE A 14 -4.70 4.94 46.65
CA PHE A 14 -5.99 5.62 46.44
C PHE A 14 -6.75 4.93 45.30
N SER A 15 -7.18 3.71 45.54
CA SER A 15 -8.22 3.08 44.73
C SER A 15 -8.79 1.91 45.53
N LYS A 16 -9.83 2.16 46.27
CA LYS A 16 -10.85 1.21 46.78
C LYS A 16 -11.40 1.67 48.13
N LYS A 17 -12.29 2.62 48.12
CA LYS A 17 -13.32 2.81 49.19
C LYS A 17 -14.26 3.93 48.76
N PHE A 18 -15.23 3.62 47.97
CA PHE A 18 -16.57 4.23 48.04
C PHE A 18 -17.48 3.40 47.12
N ILE A 19 -18.61 3.00 47.70
CA ILE A 19 -19.73 2.20 47.16
C ILE A 19 -19.64 0.72 47.54
N PHE A 20 -19.96 0.43 48.80
CA PHE A 20 -20.83 -0.65 49.23
C PHE A 20 -21.24 -0.34 50.67
N GLY A 21 -22.30 0.41 50.82
CA GLY A 21 -23.01 0.64 52.08
C GLY A 21 -24.43 0.04 51.97
N ASN A 22 -24.61 -1.08 52.64
CA ASN A 22 -25.85 -1.59 53.23
C ASN A 22 -27.12 -1.59 52.41
N LEU A 23 -27.49 -2.81 51.95
CA LEU A 23 -28.87 -3.30 52.08
C LEU A 23 -28.80 -4.83 52.22
N ALA A 24 -28.75 -5.26 53.47
CA ALA A 24 -29.15 -6.58 53.87
C ALA A 24 -30.69 -6.56 53.99
N LEU A 25 -31.37 -7.42 53.28
CA LEU A 25 -32.76 -7.82 53.57
C LEU A 25 -32.87 -9.34 53.36
N GLU A 26 -33.47 -9.88 54.39
CA GLU A 26 -33.71 -11.25 54.74
C GLU A 26 -34.49 -12.04 53.65
N GLY A 27 -34.36 -13.33 53.76
CA GLY A 27 -34.93 -14.31 52.87
C GLY A 27 -36.43 -14.34 52.77
N GLY A 28 -36.91 -14.80 51.63
CA GLY A 28 -38.31 -15.12 51.38
C GLY A 28 -38.51 -15.70 49.99
N HIS A 29 -38.73 -17.00 49.95
CA HIS A 29 -39.18 -17.71 48.75
C HIS A 29 -40.39 -17.03 48.10
N LEU A 30 -40.38 -16.91 46.76
CA LEU A 30 -41.56 -17.07 45.94
C LEU A 30 -41.15 -17.28 44.44
N ALA A 31 -41.56 -18.40 43.92
CA ALA A 31 -41.53 -18.72 42.51
C ALA A 31 -42.62 -17.92 41.77
N GLY A 32 -42.34 -17.49 40.53
CA GLY A 32 -43.40 -17.09 39.61
C GLY A 32 -43.03 -16.03 38.59
N SER A 33 -43.07 -16.46 37.32
CA SER A 33 -43.34 -15.72 36.08
C SER A 33 -42.31 -14.74 35.53
N ALA A 34 -41.81 -15.13 34.39
CA ALA A 34 -41.14 -14.27 33.41
C ALA A 34 -42.04 -13.11 32.97
N GLY A 35 -41.65 -11.88 33.26
CA GLY A 35 -42.37 -10.71 32.78
C GLY A 35 -42.10 -9.48 33.68
N ASN A 36 -40.94 -8.86 33.59
CA ASN A 36 -40.72 -7.45 33.97
C ASN A 36 -39.24 -7.04 33.91
N LEU A 37 -38.49 -7.47 32.89
CA LEU A 37 -37.16 -6.97 32.61
C LEU A 37 -37.17 -5.72 31.69
N SER A 38 -38.36 -5.33 31.19
CA SER A 38 -38.51 -4.17 30.30
C SER A 38 -38.77 -2.84 31.00
N VAL A 39 -39.07 -2.83 32.30
CA VAL A 39 -39.39 -1.60 33.04
C VAL A 39 -38.14 -1.06 33.75
N LEU A 40 -37.19 -1.88 34.17
CA LEU A 40 -35.94 -1.43 34.78
C LEU A 40 -34.93 -0.89 33.77
N SER A 41 -34.96 -1.35 32.55
CA SER A 41 -34.11 -0.79 31.48
C SER A 41 -34.58 0.59 31.02
N ARG A 42 -35.86 0.89 31.07
CA ARG A 42 -36.41 2.22 30.75
C ARG A 42 -36.15 3.28 31.83
N PHE A 43 -36.06 2.86 33.12
CA PHE A 43 -35.74 3.79 34.22
C PHE A 43 -34.26 4.16 34.24
N PHE A 44 -33.35 3.26 33.87
CA PHE A 44 -31.91 3.58 33.81
C PHE A 44 -31.54 4.48 32.63
N ILE A 45 -32.28 4.41 31.50
CA ILE A 45 -32.05 5.28 30.35
C ILE A 45 -32.60 6.71 30.57
N GLN A 46 -33.62 6.85 31.41
CA GLN A 46 -34.27 8.15 31.65
C GLN A 46 -33.59 9.00 32.73
N VAL A 47 -32.77 8.38 33.62
CA VAL A 47 -32.00 9.10 34.64
C VAL A 47 -30.67 9.64 34.10
N TYR A 48 -30.15 9.09 33.00
CA TYR A 48 -28.91 9.61 32.35
C TYR A 48 -29.15 10.75 31.35
N CYS A 49 -30.41 11.10 31.03
CA CYS A 49 -30.73 12.18 30.09
C CYS A 49 -31.07 13.53 30.68
N HIS A 50 -31.01 13.70 32.02
CA HIS A 50 -31.35 14.98 32.67
C HIS A 50 -30.25 15.49 33.59
N CYS A 51 -28.98 15.41 33.17
CA CYS A 51 -28.00 16.36 33.65
C CYS A 51 -27.90 17.49 32.64
N ALA A 52 -28.74 18.50 32.77
CA ALA A 52 -28.49 19.79 32.15
C ALA A 52 -27.09 20.27 32.61
N PRO A 53 -26.23 20.79 31.72
CA PRO A 53 -24.94 21.31 32.14
C PRO A 53 -25.16 22.47 33.08
N GLU A 54 -24.63 22.37 34.30
CA GLU A 54 -24.50 23.50 35.20
C GLU A 54 -23.78 24.64 34.47
N LYS A 55 -24.44 25.79 34.39
CA LYS A 55 -23.84 27.02 33.92
C LYS A 55 -22.70 27.38 34.90
N GLY A 56 -21.42 27.20 34.46
CA GLY A 56 -20.36 27.82 35.21
C GLY A 56 -18.96 27.25 35.25
N VAL A 57 -18.57 26.28 34.38
CA VAL A 57 -17.14 26.02 34.19
C VAL A 57 -16.84 26.22 32.68
N GLN A 58 -16.36 27.40 32.34
CA GLN A 58 -15.80 27.69 31.03
C GLN A 58 -14.48 26.90 30.95
N MET A 59 -14.54 25.66 30.40
CA MET A 59 -13.32 24.90 30.11
C MET A 59 -12.54 25.66 29.06
N SER A 60 -11.42 26.25 29.42
CA SER A 60 -10.51 26.91 28.47
C SER A 60 -9.67 25.90 27.65
N PHE A 61 -9.78 24.61 27.94
CA PHE A 61 -8.94 23.54 27.44
C PHE A 61 -9.77 22.45 26.74
N SER A 62 -9.26 21.93 25.62
CA SER A 62 -9.85 20.80 24.91
C SER A 62 -8.77 19.92 24.28
N THR A 63 -9.07 18.63 24.04
CA THR A 63 -8.20 17.67 23.37
C THR A 63 -8.95 17.00 22.23
N ILE A 64 -8.38 17.02 21.04
CA ILE A 64 -8.90 16.35 19.83
C ILE A 64 -7.88 15.35 19.32
N LEU A 65 -8.34 14.20 18.83
CA LEU A 65 -7.47 13.21 18.23
C LEU A 65 -7.32 13.48 16.74
N SER A 66 -6.10 13.37 16.25
CA SER A 66 -5.73 13.43 14.83
C SER A 66 -4.68 12.36 14.54
N ALA A 67 -4.12 12.33 13.32
CA ALA A 67 -3.05 11.41 12.97
C ALA A 67 -1.97 12.10 12.12
N ALA A 68 -0.72 11.68 12.34
CA ALA A 68 0.41 12.03 11.48
C ALA A 68 0.86 10.81 10.70
N ILE A 69 1.08 10.95 9.41
CA ILE A 69 1.57 9.89 8.53
C ILE A 69 3.08 9.80 8.62
N GLU A 70 3.60 8.59 8.87
CA GLU A 70 5.02 8.27 8.87
C GLU A 70 5.30 7.04 8.00
N GLY A 71 5.85 7.27 6.81
CA GLY A 71 5.99 6.21 5.81
C GLY A 71 4.64 5.69 5.31
N LEU A 72 4.30 4.44 5.59
CA LEU A 72 3.02 3.80 5.25
C LEU A 72 2.12 3.57 6.48
N THR A 73 2.53 4.04 7.63
CA THR A 73 1.78 3.96 8.88
C THR A 73 1.33 5.34 9.34
N ALA A 74 0.48 5.38 10.34
CA ALA A 74 0.09 6.62 10.99
C ALA A 74 0.29 6.49 12.49
N GLU A 75 0.52 7.62 13.16
CA GLU A 75 0.53 7.70 14.61
C GLU A 75 -0.52 8.68 15.10
N VAL A 76 -1.21 8.33 16.17
CA VAL A 76 -2.23 9.20 16.77
C VAL A 76 -1.58 10.42 17.39
N VAL A 77 -2.08 11.59 17.03
CA VAL A 77 -1.64 12.91 17.53
C VAL A 77 -2.76 13.52 18.35
N ARG A 78 -2.45 14.01 19.55
CA ARG A 78 -3.37 14.80 20.35
C ARG A 78 -3.18 16.27 20.00
N VAL A 79 -4.26 16.91 19.61
CA VAL A 79 -4.34 18.35 19.35
C VAL A 79 -5.02 18.99 20.56
N GLU A 80 -4.24 19.66 21.37
CA GLU A 80 -4.68 20.31 22.58
C GLU A 80 -4.81 21.81 22.33
N ALA A 81 -5.95 22.39 22.69
CA ALA A 81 -6.20 23.83 22.56
C ALA A 81 -6.54 24.45 23.89
N ASP A 82 -5.86 25.54 24.24
CA ASP A 82 -6.18 26.43 25.34
C ASP A 82 -6.49 27.84 24.83
N VAL A 83 -7.69 28.33 25.11
CA VAL A 83 -8.12 29.69 24.76
C VAL A 83 -8.43 30.46 26.02
N SER A 84 -7.46 31.25 26.49
CA SER A 84 -7.49 31.97 27.75
C SER A 84 -7.47 33.50 27.58
N ASN A 85 -7.82 34.23 28.60
CA ASN A 85 -7.74 35.69 28.62
C ASN A 85 -6.27 36.13 28.54
N GLY A 86 -5.96 37.14 27.71
CA GLY A 86 -4.63 37.69 27.55
C GLY A 86 -4.45 38.41 26.23
N LEU A 87 -3.23 38.78 25.89
CA LEU A 87 -2.92 39.37 24.58
C LEU A 87 -3.32 38.41 23.45
N PRO A 88 -3.96 38.89 22.38
CA PRO A 88 -4.45 38.06 21.29
C PRO A 88 -3.28 37.52 20.42
N VAL A 89 -2.64 36.46 20.90
CA VAL A 89 -1.53 35.77 20.24
C VAL A 89 -1.91 34.33 19.97
N PHE A 90 -1.48 33.82 18.84
CA PHE A 90 -1.64 32.41 18.44
C PHE A 90 -0.29 31.70 18.53
N HIS A 91 -0.15 30.80 19.47
CA HIS A 91 1.06 30.02 19.69
C HIS A 91 0.85 28.56 19.31
N MET A 92 1.76 27.97 18.56
CA MET A 92 1.78 26.54 18.27
C MET A 92 3.03 25.90 18.87
N VAL A 93 2.82 24.81 19.61
CA VAL A 93 3.85 24.05 20.33
C VAL A 93 3.90 22.62 19.76
N GLY A 94 5.11 22.06 19.69
CA GLY A 94 5.38 20.72 19.19
C GLY A 94 6.48 20.70 18.13
N TYR A 95 6.79 19.51 17.60
CA TYR A 95 7.74 19.37 16.50
C TYR A 95 7.02 19.54 15.16
N LEU A 96 6.93 20.79 14.67
CA LEU A 96 6.07 21.23 13.59
C LEU A 96 6.88 21.62 12.35
N SER A 97 6.38 21.28 11.16
CA SER A 97 6.87 21.84 9.89
C SER A 97 6.36 23.28 9.69
N SER A 98 6.89 23.98 8.65
CA SER A 98 6.44 25.32 8.30
C SER A 98 4.96 25.38 7.97
N GLU A 99 4.46 24.41 7.19
CA GLU A 99 3.06 24.35 6.78
C GLU A 99 2.10 24.23 7.96
N VAL A 100 2.49 23.47 9.01
CA VAL A 100 1.70 23.35 10.24
C VAL A 100 1.75 24.64 11.06
N LYS A 101 2.90 25.33 11.11
CA LYS A 101 3.01 26.62 11.81
C LYS A 101 2.13 27.70 11.19
N GLU A 102 1.95 27.66 9.87
CA GLU A 102 1.08 28.58 9.12
C GLU A 102 -0.42 28.27 9.28
N ALA A 103 -0.77 27.10 9.83
CA ALA A 103 -2.16 26.70 10.06
C ALA A 103 -2.94 27.72 10.92
N GLY A 104 -2.26 28.45 11.82
CA GLY A 104 -2.88 29.43 12.67
C GLY A 104 -3.69 30.51 11.92
N GLU A 105 -3.15 31.04 10.85
CA GLU A 105 -3.83 32.05 10.02
C GLU A 105 -4.97 31.45 9.19
N ARG A 106 -4.75 30.25 8.60
CA ARG A 106 -5.80 29.55 7.84
C ARG A 106 -6.98 29.20 8.72
N VAL A 107 -6.73 28.60 9.88
CA VAL A 107 -7.75 28.16 10.84
C VAL A 107 -8.54 29.33 11.38
N ARG A 108 -7.88 30.41 11.79
CA ARG A 108 -8.53 31.63 12.30
C ARG A 108 -9.51 32.22 11.28
N THR A 109 -9.04 32.33 10.04
CA THR A 109 -9.86 32.86 8.93
C THR A 109 -11.02 31.93 8.59
N ALA A 110 -10.77 30.62 8.52
CA ALA A 110 -11.80 29.61 8.23
C ALA A 110 -12.91 29.59 9.30
N ILE A 111 -12.56 29.67 10.60
CA ILE A 111 -13.53 29.73 11.70
C ILE A 111 -14.46 30.93 11.55
N ARG A 112 -13.90 32.14 11.30
CA ARG A 112 -14.69 33.36 11.13
C ARG A 112 -15.58 33.30 9.88
N ASN A 113 -15.04 32.86 8.75
CA ASN A 113 -15.79 32.76 7.49
C ASN A 113 -16.87 31.67 7.54
N SER A 114 -16.75 30.69 8.45
CA SER A 114 -17.78 29.68 8.73
C SER A 114 -18.85 30.18 9.70
N GLY A 115 -18.82 31.47 10.14
CA GLY A 115 -19.83 32.07 10.99
C GLY A 115 -19.68 31.75 12.49
N TYR A 116 -18.53 31.25 12.92
CA TYR A 116 -18.24 30.98 14.34
C TYR A 116 -17.50 32.14 14.98
N ASP A 117 -17.80 32.35 16.26
CA ASP A 117 -17.14 33.41 17.06
C ASP A 117 -15.68 32.99 17.37
N TYR A 118 -14.74 33.88 17.05
CA TYR A 118 -13.35 33.76 17.43
C TYR A 118 -12.90 35.04 18.14
N PRO A 119 -12.98 35.04 19.47
CA PRO A 119 -12.65 36.22 20.27
C PRO A 119 -11.14 36.53 20.21
N ALA A 120 -10.81 37.80 20.46
CA ALA A 120 -9.43 38.28 20.56
C ALA A 120 -8.80 37.86 21.90
N LYS A 121 -8.51 36.54 22.04
CA LYS A 121 -7.92 35.91 23.22
C LYS A 121 -6.57 35.26 22.89
N ARG A 122 -5.80 34.95 23.94
CA ARG A 122 -4.59 34.12 23.78
C ARG A 122 -4.98 32.70 23.43
N THR A 123 -4.49 32.19 22.31
CA THR A 123 -4.71 30.82 21.85
C THR A 123 -3.40 30.08 21.85
N VAL A 124 -3.34 28.93 22.50
CA VAL A 124 -2.18 28.04 22.52
C VAL A 124 -2.63 26.67 22.02
N ILE A 125 -1.95 26.17 20.97
CA ILE A 125 -2.18 24.84 20.40
C ILE A 125 -0.95 23.99 20.63
N ASN A 126 -1.11 22.82 21.25
CA ASN A 126 -0.05 21.83 21.42
C ASN A 126 -0.37 20.58 20.63
N LEU A 127 0.59 20.11 19.81
CA LEU A 127 0.48 18.88 19.01
C LEU A 127 1.40 17.81 19.60
N SER A 128 0.84 16.94 20.45
CA SER A 128 1.56 15.88 21.16
C SER A 128 1.50 14.53 20.41
N PRO A 129 2.54 13.68 20.44
CA PRO A 129 3.81 13.82 21.17
C PRO A 129 4.83 14.72 20.45
N ALA A 130 5.71 15.38 21.19
CA ALA A 130 6.74 16.27 20.64
C ALA A 130 7.84 15.53 19.85
N THR A 131 7.99 14.23 20.02
CA THR A 131 8.97 13.39 19.32
C THR A 131 8.60 13.19 17.85
N LEU A 132 7.30 13.20 17.52
CA LEU A 132 6.78 12.99 16.17
C LEU A 132 6.69 14.32 15.43
N ARG A 133 7.27 14.39 14.22
CA ARG A 133 7.20 15.58 13.38
C ARG A 133 5.87 15.66 12.65
N LYS A 134 5.08 16.70 12.93
CA LYS A 134 3.81 16.98 12.26
C LYS A 134 4.05 17.77 10.98
N ARG A 135 3.38 17.38 9.89
CA ARG A 135 3.60 17.92 8.54
C ARG A 135 2.29 18.07 7.78
N GLY A 136 2.31 18.97 6.78
CA GLY A 136 1.17 19.23 5.91
C GLY A 136 0.04 20.00 6.61
N ALA A 137 -1.03 20.25 5.85
CA ALA A 137 -2.19 21.02 6.30
C ALA A 137 -3.32 20.15 6.87
N SER A 138 -3.11 18.83 7.03
CA SER A 138 -4.12 17.88 7.52
C SER A 138 -4.57 18.14 8.97
N PHE A 139 -3.83 18.96 9.70
CA PHE A 139 -4.15 19.36 11.07
C PHE A 139 -5.06 20.60 11.17
N ASP A 140 -5.37 21.28 10.07
CA ASP A 140 -6.17 22.51 10.10
C ASP A 140 -7.56 22.25 10.69
N LEU A 141 -8.27 21.23 10.22
CA LEU A 141 -9.60 20.86 10.72
C LEU A 141 -9.59 20.45 12.20
N PRO A 142 -8.73 19.55 12.67
CA PRO A 142 -8.68 19.20 14.09
C PRO A 142 -8.28 20.38 14.99
N ILE A 143 -7.42 21.29 14.55
CA ILE A 143 -7.08 22.52 15.29
C ILE A 143 -8.31 23.43 15.39
N ALA A 144 -9.07 23.62 14.29
CA ALA A 144 -10.29 24.43 14.31
C ALA A 144 -11.32 23.85 15.28
N VAL A 145 -11.55 22.53 15.23
CA VAL A 145 -12.47 21.84 16.14
C VAL A 145 -12.00 21.95 17.59
N ALA A 146 -10.71 21.81 17.87
CA ALA A 146 -10.14 21.98 19.21
C ALA A 146 -10.39 23.40 19.76
N ILE A 147 -10.16 24.42 18.95
CA ILE A 147 -10.45 25.81 19.36
C ILE A 147 -11.93 26.02 19.65
N LEU A 148 -12.82 25.54 18.78
CA LEU A 148 -14.27 25.68 18.98
C LEU A 148 -14.77 24.92 20.21
N ALA A 149 -14.18 23.75 20.50
CA ALA A 149 -14.47 23.00 21.73
C ALA A 149 -13.97 23.73 22.99
N SER A 150 -12.77 24.28 22.95
CA SER A 150 -12.20 25.12 24.05
C SER A 150 -13.04 26.38 24.32
N LEU A 151 -13.67 26.94 23.27
CA LEU A 151 -14.60 28.09 23.40
C LEU A 151 -16.02 27.66 23.84
N GLY A 152 -16.27 26.36 24.07
CA GLY A 152 -17.58 25.85 24.47
C GLY A 152 -18.63 25.86 23.32
N GLN A 153 -18.21 26.10 22.09
CA GLN A 153 -19.11 26.10 20.90
C GLN A 153 -19.42 24.70 20.40
N ILE A 154 -18.65 23.68 20.82
CA ILE A 154 -18.82 22.27 20.50
C ILE A 154 -18.71 21.45 21.80
N PRO A 155 -19.50 20.36 21.99
CA PRO A 155 -19.34 19.44 23.12
C PRO A 155 -18.00 18.69 23.02
N SER A 156 -17.09 18.89 24.00
CA SER A 156 -15.75 18.27 24.01
C SER A 156 -15.81 16.75 24.07
N VAL A 157 -16.69 16.18 24.90
CA VAL A 157 -16.81 14.73 25.13
C VAL A 157 -17.04 13.90 23.86
N ARG A 158 -17.75 14.46 22.88
CA ARG A 158 -18.00 13.77 21.59
C ARG A 158 -16.83 13.93 20.64
N ALA A 159 -16.21 15.10 20.62
CA ALA A 159 -15.06 15.41 19.78
C ALA A 159 -13.81 14.60 20.17
N GLU A 160 -13.59 14.37 21.46
CA GLU A 160 -12.47 13.57 22.01
C GLU A 160 -12.50 12.08 21.60
N LYS A 161 -13.67 11.57 21.19
CA LYS A 161 -13.85 10.16 20.76
C LYS A 161 -13.66 9.95 19.26
N CYS A 162 -13.47 11.02 18.49
CA CYS A 162 -13.34 10.98 17.05
C CYS A 162 -11.90 11.30 16.63
N LEU A 163 -11.38 10.56 15.66
CA LEU A 163 -10.18 10.97 14.93
C LEU A 163 -10.60 12.00 13.88
N ILE A 164 -9.97 13.17 13.86
CA ILE A 164 -10.33 14.26 12.96
C ILE A 164 -9.12 14.61 12.09
N ILE A 165 -9.30 14.61 10.77
CA ILE A 165 -8.24 14.94 9.81
C ILE A 165 -8.84 15.76 8.67
N GLY A 166 -8.17 16.83 8.24
CA GLY A 166 -8.60 17.61 7.08
C GLY A 166 -7.83 18.91 6.95
N GLU A 167 -7.64 19.34 5.72
CA GLU A 167 -7.12 20.66 5.37
C GLU A 167 -8.27 21.65 5.25
N LEU A 168 -8.13 22.87 5.77
CA LEU A 168 -9.12 23.93 5.65
C LEU A 168 -8.69 24.99 4.64
N SER A 169 -9.58 25.31 3.73
CA SER A 169 -9.50 26.54 2.93
C SER A 169 -9.97 27.74 3.76
N LEU A 170 -9.58 28.94 3.37
CA LEU A 170 -9.95 30.18 4.07
C LEU A 170 -11.47 30.42 4.14
N ASP A 171 -12.23 29.83 3.22
CA ASP A 171 -13.70 29.85 3.16
C ASP A 171 -14.38 28.80 4.05
N GLY A 172 -13.59 28.01 4.80
CA GLY A 172 -14.10 26.95 5.67
C GLY A 172 -14.37 25.61 4.98
N ARG A 173 -14.08 25.46 3.70
CA ARG A 173 -14.19 24.15 3.00
C ARG A 173 -13.08 23.21 3.44
N VAL A 174 -13.45 21.92 3.56
CA VAL A 174 -12.53 20.83 3.88
C VAL A 174 -12.01 20.18 2.60
N ARG A 175 -10.69 20.15 2.43
CA ARG A 175 -10.03 19.62 1.23
C ARG A 175 -9.47 18.24 1.42
N LYS A 176 -9.40 17.47 0.33
CA LYS A 176 -8.79 16.12 0.28
C LYS A 176 -7.36 16.16 0.84
N VAL A 177 -7.02 15.14 1.64
CA VAL A 177 -5.67 14.94 2.17
C VAL A 177 -5.16 13.52 1.85
N PRO A 178 -3.85 13.34 1.68
CA PRO A 178 -3.27 12.02 1.46
C PRO A 178 -3.18 11.22 2.77
N GLY A 179 -3.14 9.87 2.66
CA GLY A 179 -2.86 8.99 3.79
C GLY A 179 -4.05 8.74 4.72
N ILE A 180 -5.27 8.90 4.26
CA ILE A 180 -6.46 8.63 5.08
C ILE A 180 -6.60 7.14 5.40
N LEU A 181 -6.28 6.23 4.48
CA LEU A 181 -6.39 4.79 4.76
C LEU A 181 -5.49 4.34 5.92
N PRO A 182 -4.16 4.60 5.94
CA PRO A 182 -3.34 4.26 7.09
C PRO A 182 -3.79 4.96 8.39
N ALA A 183 -4.26 6.20 8.33
CA ALA A 183 -4.79 6.91 9.50
C ALA A 183 -6.07 6.26 10.05
N ALA A 184 -6.99 5.86 9.18
CA ALA A 184 -8.22 5.15 9.55
C ALA A 184 -7.93 3.77 10.14
N MET A 185 -6.94 3.04 9.60
CA MET A 185 -6.50 1.76 10.16
C MET A 185 -5.93 1.91 11.55
N THR A 186 -5.00 2.86 11.75
CA THR A 186 -4.43 3.17 13.06
C THR A 186 -5.49 3.61 14.07
N ALA A 187 -6.47 4.40 13.65
CA ALA A 187 -7.61 4.77 14.50
C ALA A 187 -8.36 3.53 15.01
N PHE A 188 -8.70 2.63 14.09
CA PHE A 188 -9.42 1.40 14.42
C PHE A 188 -8.62 0.49 15.38
N GLU A 189 -7.33 0.30 15.11
CA GLU A 189 -6.40 -0.47 15.95
C GLU A 189 -6.23 0.14 17.34
N SER A 190 -6.24 1.50 17.44
CA SER A 190 -6.19 2.24 18.70
C SER A 190 -7.52 2.27 19.47
N GLY A 191 -8.56 1.57 18.99
CA GLY A 191 -9.86 1.53 19.65
C GLY A 191 -10.79 2.71 19.34
N ILE A 192 -10.38 3.65 18.47
CA ILE A 192 -11.21 4.76 18.02
C ILE A 192 -12.22 4.21 17.01
N ARG A 193 -13.50 4.55 17.18
CA ARG A 193 -14.58 4.01 16.35
C ARG A 193 -15.24 5.02 15.44
N CYS A 194 -14.82 6.29 15.48
CA CYS A 194 -15.34 7.37 14.65
C CYS A 194 -14.20 8.18 14.04
N CYS A 195 -14.30 8.47 12.73
CA CYS A 195 -13.39 9.36 12.02
C CYS A 195 -14.18 10.44 11.29
N ILE A 196 -13.76 11.70 11.44
CA ILE A 196 -14.24 12.85 10.64
C ILE A 196 -13.14 13.23 9.66
N ILE A 197 -13.43 13.10 8.37
CA ILE A 197 -12.46 13.27 7.29
C ILE A 197 -13.07 14.06 6.14
N PRO A 198 -12.26 14.56 5.19
CA PRO A 198 -12.80 15.23 4.01
C PRO A 198 -13.77 14.34 3.23
N LYS A 199 -14.83 14.91 2.69
CA LYS A 199 -15.82 14.19 1.87
C LYS A 199 -15.20 13.45 0.69
N ASP A 200 -14.17 14.02 0.09
CA ASP A 200 -13.43 13.41 -1.01
C ASP A 200 -12.63 12.16 -0.63
N ASN A 201 -12.38 11.95 0.67
CA ASN A 201 -11.72 10.77 1.22
C ASN A 201 -12.69 9.78 1.89
N GLU A 202 -13.99 10.06 1.93
CA GLU A 202 -14.98 9.23 2.66
C GLU A 202 -14.96 7.77 2.20
N THR A 203 -14.94 7.54 0.89
CA THR A 203 -14.89 6.19 0.31
C THR A 203 -13.59 5.45 0.64
N GLU A 204 -12.46 6.17 0.74
CA GLU A 204 -11.18 5.63 1.17
C GLU A 204 -11.21 5.20 2.64
N GLY A 205 -11.69 6.07 3.52
CA GLY A 205 -11.83 5.75 4.96
C GLY A 205 -12.79 4.59 5.21
N ALA A 206 -13.85 4.47 4.43
CA ALA A 206 -14.86 3.42 4.54
C ALA A 206 -14.34 2.00 4.18
N LEU A 207 -13.12 1.88 3.63
CA LEU A 207 -12.47 0.59 3.42
C LEU A 207 -12.17 -0.14 4.75
N VAL A 208 -12.05 0.60 5.86
CA VAL A 208 -11.80 0.03 7.19
C VAL A 208 -13.13 -0.39 7.81
N LYS A 209 -13.43 -1.67 7.76
CA LYS A 209 -14.67 -2.24 8.31
C LYS A 209 -14.73 -2.05 9.84
N GLY A 210 -15.90 -1.63 10.34
CA GLY A 210 -16.13 -1.40 11.78
C GLY A 210 -15.71 -0.01 12.28
N LEU A 211 -15.18 0.85 11.41
CA LEU A 211 -14.93 2.26 11.67
C LEU A 211 -16.08 3.10 11.10
N GLN A 212 -16.66 3.96 11.93
CA GLN A 212 -17.64 4.94 11.50
C GLN A 212 -16.92 6.11 10.83
N VAL A 213 -17.14 6.30 9.54
CA VAL A 213 -16.51 7.37 8.75
C VAL A 213 -17.53 8.44 8.42
N ILE A 214 -17.19 9.69 8.73
CA ILE A 214 -18.02 10.87 8.47
C ILE A 214 -17.24 11.77 7.49
N GLY A 215 -17.70 11.81 6.25
CA GLY A 215 -17.15 12.71 5.24
C GLY A 215 -17.79 14.09 5.35
N VAL A 216 -16.98 15.14 5.51
CA VAL A 216 -17.44 16.52 5.65
C VAL A 216 -16.90 17.40 4.52
N GLU A 217 -17.73 18.30 3.99
CA GLU A 217 -17.36 19.25 2.93
C GLU A 217 -16.86 20.58 3.47
N ASN A 218 -17.26 20.92 4.70
CA ASN A 218 -16.92 22.19 5.34
C ASN A 218 -16.87 22.04 6.88
N LEU A 219 -16.34 23.07 7.57
CA LEU A 219 -16.22 23.13 9.01
C LEU A 219 -17.59 23.05 9.70
N GLN A 220 -18.63 23.65 9.09
CA GLN A 220 -19.98 23.66 9.64
C GLN A 220 -20.53 22.24 9.79
N GLU A 221 -20.40 21.39 8.76
CA GLU A 221 -20.86 20.00 8.80
C GLU A 221 -20.15 19.20 9.90
N ALA A 222 -18.83 19.40 10.09
CA ALA A 222 -18.09 18.77 11.17
C ALA A 222 -18.64 19.19 12.55
N VAL A 223 -18.93 20.46 12.73
CA VAL A 223 -19.50 21.01 13.98
C VAL A 223 -20.92 20.50 14.19
N ASP A 224 -21.76 20.46 13.17
CA ASP A 224 -23.16 19.99 13.27
C ASP A 224 -23.22 18.51 13.64
N PHE A 225 -22.32 17.68 13.07
CA PHE A 225 -22.18 16.30 13.50
C PHE A 225 -21.79 16.20 14.98
N LEU A 226 -20.80 16.96 15.43
CA LEU A 226 -20.31 16.94 16.80
C LEU A 226 -21.35 17.45 17.80
N LYS A 227 -22.19 18.44 17.41
CA LYS A 227 -23.33 18.92 18.22
C LYS A 227 -24.48 17.93 18.29
N GLY A 228 -24.51 16.91 17.41
CA GLY A 228 -25.64 15.98 17.34
C GLY A 228 -26.88 16.59 16.70
N SER A 229 -26.73 17.63 15.90
CA SER A 229 -27.82 18.29 15.20
C SER A 229 -28.54 17.32 14.26
N ARG A 230 -29.88 17.47 14.10
CA ARG A 230 -30.74 16.58 13.32
C ARG A 230 -30.23 16.45 11.88
N GLY A 231 -29.82 15.27 11.48
CA GLY A 231 -29.32 14.96 10.14
C GLY A 231 -28.41 13.73 10.09
N TYR A 232 -27.91 13.31 11.24
CA TYR A 232 -27.04 12.14 11.36
C TYR A 232 -27.71 11.08 12.24
N ALA A 233 -28.37 10.07 11.63
CA ALA A 233 -28.92 8.94 12.38
C ALA A 233 -27.81 7.93 12.63
N VAL A 234 -27.58 7.58 13.89
CA VAL A 234 -26.71 6.47 14.29
C VAL A 234 -27.51 5.18 14.13
N SER A 235 -27.19 4.37 13.14
CA SER A 235 -27.62 2.98 13.07
C SER A 235 -26.46 2.09 13.50
N ASP A 236 -26.73 0.88 14.02
CA ASP A 236 -25.72 -0.11 14.42
C ASP A 236 -24.76 -0.52 13.28
N ASN A 237 -25.02 -0.08 12.05
CA ASN A 237 -24.22 -0.30 10.84
C ASN A 237 -23.62 0.99 10.21
N GLY A 238 -23.46 2.06 10.98
CA GLY A 238 -22.86 3.33 10.54
C GLY A 238 -23.88 4.47 10.43
N VAL A 239 -23.40 5.71 10.63
CA VAL A 239 -24.21 6.93 10.52
C VAL A 239 -24.47 7.24 9.06
N ARG A 240 -25.74 7.34 8.66
CA ARG A 240 -26.14 7.87 7.36
C ARG A 240 -26.65 9.29 7.51
N MET A 241 -26.19 10.21 6.66
CA MET A 241 -26.93 11.45 6.41
C MET A 241 -28.33 11.08 5.91
N ILE A 242 -29.35 11.67 6.50
CA ILE A 242 -30.71 11.59 5.96
C ILE A 242 -30.82 12.60 4.80
N THR A 243 -30.09 12.36 3.75
CA THR A 243 -30.36 12.84 2.42
C THR A 243 -30.54 11.62 1.54
N ASN A 244 -31.62 11.60 0.76
CA ASN A 244 -32.10 10.50 -0.07
C ASN A 244 -31.11 10.02 -1.16
N THR A 245 -29.86 9.74 -0.81
CA THR A 245 -28.91 9.10 -1.71
C THR A 245 -28.47 7.81 -1.06
N VAL A 246 -29.19 6.75 -1.34
CA VAL A 246 -28.86 5.38 -1.00
C VAL A 246 -27.59 5.02 -1.77
N CYS A 247 -26.43 5.10 -1.12
CA CYS A 247 -25.28 4.37 -1.59
C CYS A 247 -25.53 2.88 -1.31
N ASN A 248 -26.24 2.25 -2.22
CA ASN A 248 -26.28 0.80 -2.34
C ASN A 248 -24.85 0.34 -2.63
N VAL A 249 -24.12 -0.07 -1.58
CA VAL A 249 -23.06 -1.06 -1.77
C VAL A 249 -23.82 -2.36 -2.04
N GLY A 250 -24.37 -2.46 -3.26
CA GLY A 250 -25.06 -3.61 -3.76
C GLY A 250 -24.10 -4.79 -3.69
N LYS A 251 -24.65 -5.92 -3.27
CA LYS A 251 -24.19 -7.24 -3.69
C LYS A 251 -24.21 -7.24 -5.23
N GLY A 252 -23.22 -6.62 -5.83
CA GLY A 252 -22.97 -6.67 -7.26
C GLY A 252 -22.27 -7.98 -7.53
N GLU A 253 -22.96 -8.84 -8.24
CA GLU A 253 -22.40 -9.99 -8.92
C GLU A 253 -21.10 -9.58 -9.61
N MET A 254 -20.06 -10.40 -9.43
CA MET A 254 -18.77 -10.30 -10.10
C MET A 254 -18.97 -10.27 -11.62
N LYS A 255 -19.14 -9.11 -12.21
CA LYS A 255 -18.82 -8.92 -13.62
C LYS A 255 -17.30 -8.89 -13.71
N GLN A 256 -16.75 -9.93 -14.29
CA GLN A 256 -15.35 -10.04 -14.69
C GLN A 256 -15.03 -8.92 -15.69
N GLY A 257 -14.65 -7.77 -15.18
CA GLY A 257 -14.07 -6.70 -15.98
C GLY A 257 -12.56 -6.91 -16.05
N GLY A 258 -12.00 -6.86 -17.25
CA GLY A 258 -10.58 -6.93 -17.50
C GLY A 258 -9.79 -5.83 -16.77
N PRO A 259 -8.46 -5.96 -16.67
CA PRO A 259 -7.62 -5.10 -15.84
C PRO A 259 -7.60 -3.64 -16.34
N SER A 260 -8.14 -2.74 -15.53
CA SER A 260 -7.93 -1.30 -15.74
C SER A 260 -6.56 -0.91 -15.16
N LEU A 261 -5.66 -0.48 -16.03
CA LEU A 261 -4.34 0.04 -15.70
C LEU A 261 -4.43 1.54 -15.42
N GLU A 262 -4.12 1.96 -14.19
CA GLU A 262 -3.93 3.32 -13.66
C GLU A 262 -5.16 4.16 -13.27
N PRO A 263 -5.02 5.04 -12.21
CA PRO A 263 -6.10 5.85 -11.65
C PRO A 263 -6.40 7.15 -12.43
N GLU A 264 -5.88 7.33 -13.65
CA GLU A 264 -6.26 8.44 -14.50
C GLU A 264 -7.26 7.98 -15.56
N GLY A 265 -8.43 8.59 -15.57
CA GLY A 265 -9.66 8.37 -16.33
C GLY A 265 -9.58 8.12 -17.84
N ASN A 266 -8.75 7.20 -18.27
CA ASN A 266 -8.77 6.58 -19.59
C ASN A 266 -8.61 5.08 -19.39
N SER A 267 -9.61 4.29 -19.74
CA SER A 267 -9.49 2.84 -19.86
C SER A 267 -8.46 2.54 -20.95
N ARG A 268 -7.17 2.50 -20.57
CA ARG A 268 -6.12 2.13 -21.50
C ARG A 268 -6.32 0.67 -21.86
N TYR A 269 -6.49 0.42 -23.14
CA TYR A 269 -6.55 -0.90 -23.73
C TYR A 269 -5.34 -1.74 -23.27
N VAL A 270 -5.61 -2.85 -22.58
CA VAL A 270 -4.61 -3.86 -22.23
C VAL A 270 -4.62 -4.90 -23.35
N PRO A 271 -3.54 -5.04 -24.11
CA PRO A 271 -3.49 -6.01 -25.18
C PRO A 271 -3.61 -7.43 -24.64
N ASP A 272 -4.28 -8.31 -25.37
CA ASP A 272 -4.42 -9.73 -25.05
C ASP A 272 -3.33 -10.56 -25.73
N PHE A 273 -2.91 -11.68 -25.13
CA PHE A 273 -1.95 -12.59 -25.75
C PHE A 273 -2.44 -13.18 -27.07
N SER A 274 -3.75 -13.26 -27.28
CA SER A 274 -4.35 -13.68 -28.56
C SER A 274 -4.05 -12.73 -29.72
N GLU A 275 -3.70 -11.47 -29.43
CA GLU A 275 -3.33 -10.48 -30.44
C GLU A 275 -1.86 -10.60 -30.87
N ILE A 276 -1.05 -11.31 -30.08
CA ILE A 276 0.37 -11.50 -30.37
C ILE A 276 0.52 -12.72 -31.24
N ARG A 277 0.92 -12.49 -32.50
CA ARG A 277 1.22 -13.54 -33.45
C ARG A 277 2.63 -14.09 -33.25
N GLY A 278 2.82 -15.40 -33.38
CA GLY A 278 4.12 -16.04 -33.13
C GLY A 278 4.62 -15.85 -31.68
N GLN A 279 5.94 -15.78 -31.52
CA GLN A 279 6.60 -15.52 -30.22
C GLN A 279 6.30 -16.57 -29.13
N GLU A 280 6.07 -17.85 -29.51
CA GLU A 280 5.64 -18.89 -28.58
C GLU A 280 6.61 -19.08 -27.40
N ASN A 281 7.93 -18.98 -27.64
CA ASN A 281 8.94 -19.06 -26.57
C ASN A 281 8.83 -17.91 -25.59
N VAL A 282 8.49 -16.70 -26.05
CA VAL A 282 8.35 -15.53 -25.18
C VAL A 282 7.06 -15.61 -24.37
N LYS A 283 5.97 -16.10 -24.98
CA LYS A 283 4.69 -16.37 -24.29
C LYS A 283 4.90 -17.42 -23.20
N ARG A 284 5.60 -18.53 -23.51
CA ARG A 284 5.92 -19.57 -22.53
C ARG A 284 6.80 -19.04 -21.39
N ALA A 285 7.85 -18.28 -21.70
CA ALA A 285 8.67 -17.63 -20.70
C ALA A 285 7.87 -16.68 -19.80
N ALA A 286 6.93 -15.92 -20.36
CA ALA A 286 6.04 -15.02 -19.62
C ALA A 286 5.10 -15.82 -18.68
N GLU A 287 4.52 -16.92 -19.16
CA GLU A 287 3.69 -17.83 -18.37
C GLU A 287 4.46 -18.40 -17.16
N ILE A 288 5.67 -18.93 -17.40
CA ILE A 288 6.54 -19.45 -16.33
C ILE A 288 6.92 -18.35 -15.35
N ALA A 289 7.31 -17.17 -15.86
CA ALA A 289 7.72 -16.04 -15.05
C ALA A 289 6.60 -15.60 -14.10
N VAL A 290 5.37 -15.44 -14.61
CA VAL A 290 4.21 -15.08 -13.80
C VAL A 290 3.84 -16.18 -12.82
N SER A 291 3.89 -17.44 -13.23
CA SER A 291 3.52 -18.57 -12.37
C SER A 291 4.45 -18.72 -11.16
N GLY A 292 5.75 -18.45 -11.33
CA GLY A 292 6.73 -18.56 -10.26
C GLY A 292 7.10 -17.25 -9.57
N GLY A 293 6.65 -16.09 -10.07
CA GLY A 293 7.10 -14.77 -9.63
C GLY A 293 8.55 -14.47 -10.05
N HIS A 294 8.98 -15.00 -11.20
CA HIS A 294 10.35 -14.88 -11.70
C HIS A 294 10.57 -13.59 -12.50
N ASN A 295 11.78 -13.04 -12.42
CA ASN A 295 12.19 -11.88 -13.20
C ASN A 295 12.51 -12.29 -14.64
N LEU A 296 12.00 -11.52 -15.61
CA LEU A 296 12.07 -11.82 -17.05
C LEU A 296 12.84 -10.74 -17.82
N LEU A 297 13.79 -11.15 -18.64
CA LEU A 297 14.48 -10.29 -19.62
C LEU A 297 14.16 -10.76 -21.05
N MET A 298 13.64 -9.86 -21.86
CA MET A 298 13.38 -10.09 -23.29
C MET A 298 14.43 -9.37 -24.13
N ILE A 299 15.12 -10.12 -25.00
CA ILE A 299 16.16 -9.60 -25.88
C ILE A 299 15.71 -9.77 -27.33
N GLY A 300 15.70 -8.71 -28.12
CA GLY A 300 15.29 -8.82 -29.51
C GLY A 300 15.37 -7.51 -30.28
N PRO A 301 15.27 -7.54 -31.60
CA PRO A 301 15.36 -6.36 -32.44
C PRO A 301 14.23 -5.37 -32.16
N PRO A 302 14.38 -4.10 -32.55
CA PRO A 302 13.31 -3.13 -32.45
C PRO A 302 12.10 -3.60 -33.29
N GLY A 303 10.88 -3.33 -32.77
CA GLY A 303 9.63 -3.75 -33.42
C GLY A 303 9.27 -5.24 -33.24
N SER A 304 9.95 -6.01 -32.39
CA SER A 304 9.60 -7.42 -32.10
C SER A 304 8.45 -7.59 -31.08
N GLY A 305 7.78 -6.52 -30.65
CA GLY A 305 6.60 -6.61 -29.77
C GLY A 305 6.90 -6.70 -28.27
N LYS A 306 8.16 -6.57 -27.83
CA LYS A 306 8.57 -6.72 -26.40
C LYS A 306 7.74 -5.90 -25.42
N SER A 307 7.51 -4.62 -25.73
CA SER A 307 6.73 -3.73 -24.86
C SER A 307 5.24 -4.09 -24.83
N THR A 308 4.70 -4.66 -25.92
CA THR A 308 3.33 -5.18 -25.97
C THR A 308 3.20 -6.43 -25.13
N ILE A 309 4.15 -7.37 -25.26
CA ILE A 309 4.20 -8.59 -24.43
C ILE A 309 4.31 -8.24 -22.96
N ALA A 310 5.15 -7.25 -22.59
CA ALA A 310 5.27 -6.82 -21.21
C ALA A 310 3.92 -6.32 -20.63
N LYS A 311 3.09 -5.65 -21.43
CA LYS A 311 1.73 -5.26 -21.00
C LYS A 311 0.82 -6.48 -20.87
N CYS A 312 0.89 -7.45 -21.77
CA CYS A 312 0.12 -8.70 -21.68
C CYS A 312 0.48 -9.51 -20.42
N VAL A 313 1.74 -9.44 -19.95
CA VAL A 313 2.16 -10.09 -18.69
C VAL A 313 1.31 -9.65 -17.52
N ALA A 314 0.99 -8.35 -17.40
CA ALA A 314 0.09 -7.86 -16.35
C ALA A 314 -1.31 -8.49 -16.45
N GLY A 315 -1.75 -8.79 -17.68
CA GLY A 315 -3.05 -9.42 -17.97
C GLY A 315 -3.17 -10.87 -17.51
N ILE A 316 -2.09 -11.60 -17.33
CA ILE A 316 -2.09 -13.01 -16.90
C ILE A 316 -1.73 -13.19 -15.41
N LEU A 317 -1.44 -12.11 -14.66
CA LEU A 317 -1.22 -12.17 -13.23
C LEU A 317 -2.48 -12.68 -12.50
N PRO A 318 -2.33 -13.45 -11.42
CA PRO A 318 -3.44 -13.84 -10.56
C PRO A 318 -4.17 -12.61 -9.98
N PRO A 319 -5.48 -12.71 -9.72
CA PRO A 319 -6.21 -11.63 -9.07
C PRO A 319 -5.62 -11.32 -7.69
N LEU A 320 -5.77 -10.07 -7.23
CA LEU A 320 -5.40 -9.66 -5.88
C LEU A 320 -6.39 -10.26 -4.87
N ASP A 321 -5.88 -10.74 -3.75
CA ASP A 321 -6.71 -10.96 -2.57
C ASP A 321 -6.95 -9.62 -1.81
N LEU A 322 -7.76 -9.66 -0.76
CA LEU A 322 -8.13 -8.43 -0.04
C LEU A 322 -6.94 -7.82 0.71
N GLU A 323 -6.07 -8.65 1.27
CA GLU A 323 -4.90 -8.20 2.03
C GLU A 323 -3.88 -7.54 1.12
N GLU A 324 -3.52 -8.18 -0.01
CA GLU A 324 -2.68 -7.61 -1.06
C GLU A 324 -3.27 -6.29 -1.58
N SER A 325 -4.59 -6.26 -1.83
CA SER A 325 -5.31 -5.09 -2.31
C SER A 325 -5.21 -3.91 -1.34
N MET A 326 -5.38 -4.17 -0.05
CA MET A 326 -5.27 -3.17 1.02
C MET A 326 -3.83 -2.66 1.17
N GLU A 327 -2.83 -3.55 1.08
CA GLU A 327 -1.42 -3.16 1.16
C GLU A 327 -1.01 -2.24 0.00
N ILE A 328 -1.38 -2.59 -1.23
CA ILE A 328 -1.15 -1.74 -2.38
C ILE A 328 -1.90 -0.40 -2.22
N THR A 329 -3.16 -0.45 -1.79
CA THR A 329 -3.97 0.76 -1.61
C THR A 329 -3.36 1.73 -0.59
N LYS A 330 -2.73 1.24 0.49
CA LYS A 330 -1.98 2.09 1.45
C LYS A 330 -0.88 2.90 0.77
N ILE A 331 -0.11 2.28 -0.12
CA ILE A 331 0.98 2.95 -0.84
C ILE A 331 0.44 4.12 -1.67
N TYR A 332 -0.64 3.86 -2.41
CA TYR A 332 -1.28 4.88 -3.25
C TYR A 332 -2.00 5.95 -2.42
N SER A 333 -2.56 5.59 -1.26
CA SER A 333 -3.18 6.50 -0.30
C SER A 333 -2.20 7.58 0.18
N VAL A 334 -1.02 7.15 0.66
CA VAL A 334 0.03 8.06 1.17
C VAL A 334 0.52 9.04 0.09
N LEU A 335 0.46 8.65 -1.17
CA LEU A 335 0.81 9.50 -2.31
C LEU A 335 -0.36 10.35 -2.83
N GLY A 336 -1.58 10.18 -2.28
CA GLY A 336 -2.77 10.87 -2.73
C GLY A 336 -3.27 10.47 -4.12
N LEU A 337 -2.83 9.28 -4.61
CA LEU A 337 -3.08 8.77 -5.96
C LEU A 337 -4.38 7.94 -6.09
N LEU A 338 -5.17 7.83 -5.03
CA LEU A 338 -6.42 7.06 -5.06
C LEU A 338 -7.53 7.81 -5.79
N ASN A 339 -8.29 7.05 -6.59
CA ASN A 339 -9.50 7.56 -7.23
C ASN A 339 -10.65 7.64 -6.20
N LYS A 340 -11.41 8.72 -6.22
CA LYS A 340 -12.56 8.94 -5.34
C LYS A 340 -13.66 7.90 -5.53
N GLU A 341 -13.94 7.48 -6.77
CA GLU A 341 -15.02 6.55 -7.09
C GLU A 341 -14.69 5.09 -6.76
N SER A 342 -13.42 4.70 -6.89
CA SER A 342 -12.94 3.35 -6.65
C SER A 342 -11.59 3.41 -5.92
N PRO A 343 -11.60 3.64 -4.59
CA PRO A 343 -10.35 3.83 -3.84
C PRO A 343 -9.58 2.52 -3.63
N LEU A 344 -10.26 1.37 -3.62
CA LEU A 344 -9.60 0.07 -3.46
C LEU A 344 -8.97 -0.38 -4.78
N ILE A 345 -7.65 -0.58 -4.78
CA ILE A 345 -6.92 -1.09 -5.94
C ILE A 345 -7.17 -2.60 -6.04
N ARG A 346 -7.89 -3.02 -7.08
CA ARG A 346 -8.29 -4.41 -7.35
C ARG A 346 -7.48 -5.07 -8.44
N THR A 347 -6.63 -4.33 -9.13
CA THR A 347 -5.79 -4.82 -10.23
C THR A 347 -4.33 -4.66 -9.88
N ARG A 348 -3.51 -5.66 -10.27
CA ARG A 348 -2.08 -5.60 -10.02
C ARG A 348 -1.44 -4.44 -10.76
N PRO A 349 -0.62 -3.61 -10.09
CA PRO A 349 0.02 -2.46 -10.73
C PRO A 349 0.95 -2.89 -11.88
N PHE A 350 0.94 -2.11 -12.96
CA PHE A 350 1.94 -2.19 -14.03
C PHE A 350 2.62 -0.84 -14.16
N ARG A 351 3.88 -0.76 -13.73
CA ARG A 351 4.66 0.48 -13.74
C ARG A 351 5.71 0.43 -14.82
N LYS A 352 5.54 1.23 -15.87
CA LYS A 352 6.54 1.42 -16.93
C LYS A 352 7.44 2.58 -16.56
N VAL A 353 8.73 2.30 -16.36
CA VAL A 353 9.73 3.33 -16.03
C VAL A 353 10.52 3.68 -17.27
N HIS A 354 10.67 4.96 -17.53
CA HIS A 354 11.50 5.48 -18.61
C HIS A 354 12.98 5.49 -18.21
N HIS A 355 13.90 5.25 -19.14
CA HIS A 355 15.35 5.18 -18.88
C HIS A 355 15.96 6.48 -18.32
N THR A 356 15.28 7.63 -18.49
CA THR A 356 15.69 8.92 -17.91
C THR A 356 15.35 9.07 -16.43
N ALA A 357 14.65 8.11 -15.83
CA ALA A 357 14.27 8.17 -14.42
C ALA A 357 15.49 8.30 -13.50
N THR A 358 15.33 9.08 -12.45
CA THR A 358 16.38 9.27 -11.42
C THR A 358 16.29 8.17 -10.36
N LYS A 359 17.36 7.99 -9.57
CA LYS A 359 17.34 7.09 -8.41
C LYS A 359 16.19 7.42 -7.44
N ALA A 360 15.97 8.73 -7.19
CA ALA A 360 14.92 9.18 -6.30
C ALA A 360 13.52 8.88 -6.84
N ALA A 361 13.30 8.94 -8.15
CA ALA A 361 12.04 8.54 -8.76
C ALA A 361 11.77 7.04 -8.59
N LEU A 362 12.81 6.20 -8.66
CA LEU A 362 12.66 4.74 -8.51
C LEU A 362 12.43 4.31 -7.06
N ILE A 363 13.35 4.71 -6.16
CA ILE A 363 13.31 4.27 -4.75
C ILE A 363 12.29 5.06 -3.95
N GLY A 364 12.05 6.29 -4.36
CA GLY A 364 11.46 7.30 -3.52
C GLY A 364 12.52 8.17 -2.84
N GLY A 365 12.10 9.18 -2.18
CA GLY A 365 12.99 10.14 -1.55
C GLY A 365 12.30 11.43 -1.17
N GLY A 366 13.10 12.49 -1.05
CA GLY A 366 12.65 13.78 -0.53
C GLY A 366 13.14 14.02 0.89
N LEU A 367 12.86 15.23 1.40
CA LEU A 367 13.10 15.58 2.81
C LEU A 367 12.26 14.67 3.73
N VAL A 368 11.07 14.34 3.27
CA VAL A 368 10.21 13.28 3.77
C VAL A 368 10.25 12.17 2.74
N PRO A 369 10.71 10.97 3.08
CA PRO A 369 10.71 9.89 2.12
C PRO A 369 9.30 9.51 1.72
N HIS A 370 9.01 9.62 0.42
CA HIS A 370 7.81 9.08 -0.20
C HIS A 370 8.15 7.83 -1.01
N PRO A 371 7.21 6.87 -1.15
CA PRO A 371 7.40 5.71 -2.01
C PRO A 371 7.70 6.11 -3.46
N GLY A 372 8.63 5.40 -4.13
CA GLY A 372 8.93 5.59 -5.55
C GLY A 372 8.23 4.56 -6.45
N GLU A 373 8.62 4.55 -7.75
CA GLU A 373 8.04 3.65 -8.76
C GLU A 373 8.16 2.17 -8.40
N ILE A 374 9.22 1.78 -7.69
CA ILE A 374 9.41 0.40 -7.22
C ILE A 374 8.31 0.01 -6.22
N SER A 375 8.01 0.87 -5.25
CA SER A 375 6.94 0.62 -4.28
C SER A 375 5.56 0.75 -4.92
N LEU A 376 5.38 1.63 -5.91
CA LEU A 376 4.15 1.71 -6.71
C LEU A 376 3.91 0.45 -7.56
N ALA A 377 4.98 -0.32 -7.88
CA ALA A 377 4.88 -1.60 -8.58
C ALA A 377 4.63 -2.79 -7.63
N HIS A 378 4.55 -2.56 -6.31
CA HIS A 378 4.32 -3.62 -5.33
C HIS A 378 3.10 -4.47 -5.64
N GLY A 379 3.22 -5.79 -5.51
CA GLY A 379 2.19 -6.76 -5.88
C GLY A 379 1.94 -6.91 -7.39
N GLY A 380 2.72 -6.23 -8.24
CA GLY A 380 2.54 -6.17 -9.69
C GLY A 380 3.82 -6.29 -10.51
N VAL A 381 3.93 -5.51 -11.58
CA VAL A 381 5.03 -5.54 -12.55
C VAL A 381 5.74 -4.20 -12.61
N LEU A 382 7.06 -4.23 -12.49
CA LEU A 382 7.94 -3.13 -12.86
C LEU A 382 8.54 -3.41 -14.24
N PHE A 383 8.19 -2.61 -15.23
CA PHE A 383 8.67 -2.77 -16.61
C PHE A 383 9.75 -1.75 -16.93
N LEU A 384 10.95 -2.25 -17.29
CA LEU A 384 12.08 -1.45 -17.76
C LEU A 384 12.28 -1.69 -19.26
N ASP A 385 11.94 -0.71 -20.07
CA ASP A 385 12.19 -0.73 -21.50
C ASP A 385 13.58 -0.17 -21.80
N GLU A 386 14.23 -0.65 -22.86
CA GLU A 386 15.57 -0.20 -23.26
C GLU A 386 16.61 -0.29 -22.12
N LEU A 387 16.66 -1.44 -21.44
CA LEU A 387 17.44 -1.65 -20.21
C LEU A 387 18.89 -1.10 -20.25
N PRO A 388 19.69 -1.26 -21.35
CA PRO A 388 21.06 -0.71 -21.39
C PRO A 388 21.13 0.81 -21.45
N GLU A 389 20.02 1.53 -21.71
CA GLU A 389 19.99 2.98 -21.74
C GLU A 389 19.83 3.60 -20.34
N PHE A 390 19.44 2.81 -19.35
CA PHE A 390 19.46 3.26 -17.96
C PHE A 390 20.87 3.51 -17.47
N ARG A 391 21.05 4.56 -16.69
CA ARG A 391 22.32 4.80 -15.99
C ARG A 391 22.65 3.62 -15.09
N LYS A 392 23.90 3.13 -15.13
CA LYS A 392 24.37 2.01 -14.31
C LYS A 392 24.02 2.18 -12.83
N SER A 393 24.17 3.38 -12.31
CA SER A 393 23.84 3.72 -10.92
C SER A 393 22.35 3.60 -10.58
N VAL A 394 21.45 3.66 -11.57
CA VAL A 394 20.00 3.46 -11.42
C VAL A 394 19.67 1.97 -11.39
N LEU A 395 20.31 1.17 -12.25
CA LEU A 395 20.13 -0.30 -12.23
C LEU A 395 20.67 -0.94 -10.94
N GLU A 396 21.80 -0.44 -10.42
CA GLU A 396 22.40 -0.97 -9.18
C GLU A 396 21.47 -0.80 -7.95
N VAL A 397 20.62 0.20 -7.96
CA VAL A 397 19.68 0.44 -6.86
C VAL A 397 18.56 -0.62 -6.80
N LEU A 398 18.21 -1.24 -7.94
CA LEU A 398 17.23 -2.32 -7.99
C LEU A 398 17.70 -3.62 -7.35
N ARG A 399 19.02 -3.77 -7.08
CA ARG A 399 19.59 -5.01 -6.56
C ARG A 399 19.04 -5.39 -5.19
N GLN A 400 18.90 -4.42 -4.30
CA GLN A 400 18.37 -4.66 -2.95
C GLN A 400 16.88 -5.03 -2.97
N PRO A 401 15.98 -4.25 -3.61
CA PRO A 401 14.56 -4.60 -3.65
C PRO A 401 14.28 -5.95 -4.32
N LEU A 402 15.06 -6.34 -5.34
CA LEU A 402 14.92 -7.64 -6.00
C LEU A 402 15.30 -8.85 -5.10
N GLU A 403 16.09 -8.63 -4.04
CA GLU A 403 16.45 -9.67 -3.07
C GLU A 403 15.61 -9.59 -1.79
N GLU A 404 15.47 -8.36 -1.21
CA GLU A 404 14.84 -8.14 0.09
C GLU A 404 13.34 -7.83 0.00
N ARG A 405 12.79 -7.58 -1.20
CA ARG A 405 11.38 -7.20 -1.45
C ARG A 405 10.93 -5.99 -0.63
N SER A 406 11.89 -5.19 -0.21
CA SER A 406 11.68 -3.97 0.54
C SER A 406 12.73 -2.92 0.18
N ILE A 407 12.36 -1.65 0.34
CA ILE A 407 13.26 -0.51 0.22
C ILE A 407 13.41 0.11 1.59
N ARG A 408 14.65 0.33 2.04
CA ARG A 408 14.94 1.05 3.28
C ARG A 408 15.59 2.38 2.96
N ILE A 409 14.97 3.47 3.41
CA ILE A 409 15.48 4.82 3.26
C ILE A 409 15.82 5.38 4.64
N THR A 410 17.11 5.49 4.92
CA THR A 410 17.61 6.10 6.17
C THR A 410 17.77 7.60 5.98
N ARG A 411 17.22 8.38 6.90
CA ARG A 411 17.36 9.85 6.99
C ARG A 411 17.72 10.24 8.43
N VAL A 412 18.16 11.47 8.61
CA VAL A 412 18.50 12.01 9.95
C VAL A 412 17.33 11.88 10.94
N HIS A 413 16.11 11.93 10.44
CA HIS A 413 14.89 11.94 11.26
C HIS A 413 14.13 10.60 11.30
N GLY A 414 14.70 9.50 10.76
CA GLY A 414 14.06 8.19 10.82
C GLY A 414 14.48 7.21 9.72
N ASN A 415 14.12 5.95 9.94
CA ASN A 415 14.29 4.85 8.98
C ASN A 415 12.91 4.50 8.42
N TYR A 416 12.78 4.60 7.12
CA TYR A 416 11.53 4.32 6.42
C TYR A 416 11.68 3.05 5.61
N ALA A 417 10.74 2.12 5.78
CA ALA A 417 10.67 0.90 5.00
C ALA A 417 9.43 0.95 4.10
N PHE A 418 9.63 0.67 2.82
CA PHE A 418 8.55 0.58 1.84
C PHE A 418 8.56 -0.82 1.22
N PRO A 419 7.40 -1.48 1.05
CA PRO A 419 7.33 -2.77 0.38
C PRO A 419 7.69 -2.62 -1.10
N ALA A 420 8.33 -3.65 -1.63
CA ALA A 420 8.86 -3.69 -2.98
C ALA A 420 8.82 -5.11 -3.55
N ASP A 421 7.76 -5.85 -3.28
CA ASP A 421 7.54 -7.17 -3.87
C ASP A 421 6.90 -7.02 -5.25
N PHE A 422 7.73 -6.98 -6.29
CA PHE A 422 7.32 -6.83 -7.67
C PHE A 422 8.02 -7.83 -8.56
N MET A 423 7.41 -8.15 -9.67
CA MET A 423 8.03 -8.90 -10.76
C MET A 423 8.73 -7.93 -11.71
N LEU A 424 10.04 -8.10 -11.90
CA LEU A 424 10.78 -7.31 -12.88
C LEU A 424 10.59 -7.92 -14.28
N VAL A 425 10.08 -7.13 -15.21
CA VAL A 425 10.08 -7.41 -16.64
C VAL A 425 10.97 -6.38 -17.32
N ALA A 426 11.99 -6.83 -18.05
CA ALA A 426 12.89 -5.94 -18.75
C ALA A 426 12.94 -6.27 -20.24
N ALA A 427 13.14 -5.26 -21.07
CA ALA A 427 13.31 -5.41 -22.51
C ALA A 427 14.56 -4.68 -22.98
N MET A 428 15.28 -5.28 -23.93
CA MET A 428 16.45 -4.65 -24.55
C MET A 428 16.64 -5.10 -26.00
N ASN A 429 17.41 -4.32 -26.73
CA ASN A 429 17.94 -4.73 -28.02
C ASN A 429 19.26 -5.51 -27.82
N PRO A 430 19.64 -6.40 -28.75
CA PRO A 430 20.87 -7.18 -28.62
C PRO A 430 22.15 -6.37 -28.82
N CYS A 431 22.06 -5.21 -29.49
CA CYS A 431 23.16 -4.29 -29.76
C CYS A 431 22.59 -2.88 -30.07
N PRO A 432 23.41 -1.83 -30.23
CA PRO A 432 22.93 -0.50 -30.58
C PRO A 432 22.08 -0.41 -31.85
N CYS A 433 22.44 -1.14 -32.94
CA CYS A 433 21.63 -1.17 -34.14
C CYS A 433 20.45 -2.17 -34.09
N GLY A 434 20.41 -3.06 -33.08
CA GLY A 434 19.33 -4.00 -32.85
C GLY A 434 19.36 -5.29 -33.69
N HIS A 435 20.42 -5.53 -34.48
CA HIS A 435 20.45 -6.64 -35.43
C HIS A 435 21.42 -7.79 -35.09
N TYR A 436 22.25 -7.66 -34.06
CA TYR A 436 23.12 -8.76 -33.62
C TYR A 436 22.28 -9.99 -33.22
N PRO A 437 22.67 -11.23 -33.60
CA PRO A 437 23.93 -11.64 -34.23
C PRO A 437 23.88 -11.75 -35.77
N ASP A 438 22.90 -11.17 -36.46
CA ASP A 438 22.76 -11.22 -37.90
C ASP A 438 23.93 -10.46 -38.58
N PRO A 439 24.90 -11.16 -39.25
CA PRO A 439 26.08 -10.51 -39.79
C PRO A 439 25.78 -9.64 -41.03
N GLU A 440 24.65 -9.86 -41.71
CA GLU A 440 24.28 -9.08 -42.90
C GLU A 440 23.63 -7.73 -42.51
N LYS A 441 22.93 -7.69 -41.36
CA LYS A 441 22.17 -6.52 -40.93
C LYS A 441 22.84 -5.75 -39.78
N CYS A 442 23.71 -6.42 -39.03
CA CYS A 442 24.37 -5.79 -37.87
C CYS A 442 25.60 -4.96 -38.34
N THR A 443 25.50 -3.65 -38.13
CA THR A 443 26.57 -2.70 -38.46
C THR A 443 27.52 -2.42 -37.30
N CYS A 444 27.27 -3.02 -36.11
CA CYS A 444 28.04 -2.77 -34.93
C CYS A 444 29.35 -3.57 -34.90
N THR A 445 30.44 -2.90 -34.52
CA THR A 445 31.71 -3.60 -34.23
C THR A 445 31.59 -4.44 -32.94
N PRO A 446 32.39 -5.52 -32.81
CA PRO A 446 32.41 -6.31 -31.56
C PRO A 446 32.65 -5.47 -30.30
N ALA A 447 33.50 -4.44 -30.39
CA ALA A 447 33.77 -3.52 -29.27
C ALA A 447 32.53 -2.69 -28.90
N GLN A 448 31.76 -2.21 -29.87
CA GLN A 448 30.51 -1.48 -29.63
C GLN A 448 29.45 -2.37 -28.98
N ILE A 449 29.32 -3.62 -29.44
CA ILE A 449 28.38 -4.59 -28.86
C ILE A 449 28.76 -4.85 -27.39
N GLN A 450 30.05 -5.11 -27.14
CA GLN A 450 30.53 -5.38 -25.80
C GLN A 450 30.35 -4.17 -24.87
N MET A 451 30.65 -2.96 -25.33
CA MET A 451 30.44 -1.74 -24.55
C MET A 451 28.95 -1.52 -24.24
N TYR A 452 28.05 -1.81 -25.17
CA TYR A 452 26.62 -1.73 -24.98
C TYR A 452 26.13 -2.73 -23.92
N LEU A 453 26.51 -3.99 -24.04
CA LEU A 453 26.10 -5.06 -23.11
C LEU A 453 26.73 -4.87 -21.71
N SER A 454 27.94 -4.31 -21.60
CA SER A 454 28.63 -4.05 -20.34
C SER A 454 27.97 -2.96 -19.46
N ARG A 455 27.02 -2.21 -20.03
CA ARG A 455 26.20 -1.27 -19.25
C ARG A 455 25.36 -1.99 -18.19
N ILE A 456 25.00 -3.26 -18.47
CA ILE A 456 24.29 -4.12 -17.51
C ILE A 456 25.35 -4.93 -16.75
N SER A 457 25.40 -4.77 -15.43
CA SER A 457 26.36 -5.49 -14.60
C SER A 457 25.99 -6.97 -14.43
N HIS A 458 26.99 -7.86 -14.36
CA HIS A 458 26.76 -9.27 -14.05
C HIS A 458 25.96 -9.50 -12.76
N PRO A 459 26.25 -8.77 -11.64
CA PRO A 459 25.42 -8.90 -10.44
C PRO A 459 23.95 -8.52 -10.61
N PHE A 460 23.61 -7.64 -11.56
CA PHE A 460 22.22 -7.37 -11.91
C PHE A 460 21.60 -8.52 -12.73
N LEU A 461 22.33 -9.03 -13.73
CA LEU A 461 21.91 -10.18 -14.53
C LEU A 461 21.70 -11.44 -13.67
N ASP A 462 22.52 -11.62 -12.65
CA ASP A 462 22.34 -12.71 -11.67
C ASP A 462 20.99 -12.63 -10.91
N ARG A 463 20.22 -11.53 -11.01
CA ARG A 463 18.91 -11.38 -10.41
C ARG A 463 17.75 -11.58 -11.40
N ILE A 464 18.08 -11.84 -12.65
CA ILE A 464 17.11 -12.20 -13.68
C ILE A 464 17.02 -13.71 -13.75
N ASP A 465 15.83 -14.26 -13.67
CA ASP A 465 15.62 -15.71 -13.63
C ASP A 465 15.53 -16.30 -15.04
N LEU A 466 14.78 -15.63 -15.93
CA LEU A 466 14.56 -16.06 -17.30
C LEU A 466 15.05 -14.99 -18.28
N CYS A 467 15.86 -15.41 -19.24
CA CYS A 467 16.22 -14.62 -20.41
C CYS A 467 15.67 -15.29 -21.65
N VAL A 468 14.97 -14.54 -22.50
CA VAL A 468 14.35 -15.07 -23.71
C VAL A 468 14.62 -14.18 -24.90
N GLU A 469 14.86 -14.79 -26.06
CA GLU A 469 14.96 -14.07 -27.32
C GLU A 469 13.58 -13.83 -27.91
N ALA A 470 13.31 -12.58 -28.30
CA ALA A 470 12.11 -12.15 -29.00
C ALA A 470 12.47 -11.88 -30.49
N PRO A 471 12.48 -12.88 -31.36
CA PRO A 471 12.86 -12.71 -32.77
C PRO A 471 11.87 -11.81 -33.51
N ARG A 472 12.23 -11.35 -34.71
CA ARG A 472 11.26 -10.71 -35.60
C ARG A 472 10.21 -11.74 -36.04
N ILE A 473 8.96 -11.30 -36.02
CA ILE A 473 7.83 -12.09 -36.52
C ILE A 473 7.96 -12.16 -38.02
N LYS A 474 7.86 -13.37 -38.59
CA LYS A 474 7.85 -13.58 -40.03
C LYS A 474 6.48 -13.21 -40.59
N TYR A 475 6.46 -12.78 -41.88
CA TYR A 475 5.21 -12.41 -42.56
C TYR A 475 4.19 -13.55 -42.54
N GLU A 476 4.65 -14.78 -42.74
CA GLU A 476 3.84 -16.00 -42.70
C GLU A 476 3.15 -16.21 -41.35
N GLU A 477 3.83 -15.87 -40.23
CA GLU A 477 3.27 -15.95 -38.89
C GLU A 477 2.23 -14.84 -38.61
N LEU A 478 2.39 -13.66 -39.26
CA LEU A 478 1.43 -12.56 -39.17
C LEU A 478 0.13 -12.86 -39.92
N THR A 479 0.23 -13.54 -41.07
CA THR A 479 -0.92 -13.85 -41.93
C THR A 479 -1.58 -15.18 -41.60
N ALA A 480 -0.93 -16.02 -40.80
CA ALA A 480 -1.48 -17.31 -40.40
C ALA A 480 -2.80 -17.13 -39.62
N GLU A 481 -3.86 -17.81 -40.06
CA GLU A 481 -5.17 -17.85 -39.34
C GLU A 481 -5.15 -18.69 -38.07
N LYS A 482 -3.96 -19.03 -37.54
CA LYS A 482 -3.82 -19.81 -36.31
C LYS A 482 -4.40 -19.05 -35.13
N LYS A 483 -5.38 -19.63 -34.48
CA LYS A 483 -5.95 -19.09 -33.24
C LYS A 483 -4.86 -19.01 -32.18
N CYS A 484 -4.48 -17.80 -31.78
CA CYS A 484 -3.56 -17.62 -30.65
C CYS A 484 -4.32 -17.80 -29.34
N GLU A 485 -3.62 -18.28 -28.33
CA GLU A 485 -4.18 -18.51 -27.00
C GLU A 485 -4.51 -17.17 -26.31
N SER A 486 -5.63 -17.12 -25.58
CA SER A 486 -6.06 -15.91 -24.88
C SER A 486 -5.32 -15.73 -23.54
N SER A 487 -5.17 -14.49 -23.11
CA SER A 487 -4.66 -14.18 -21.76
C SER A 487 -5.49 -14.85 -20.66
N ALA A 488 -6.78 -15.05 -20.87
CA ALA A 488 -7.66 -15.72 -19.93
C ALA A 488 -7.31 -17.20 -19.73
N ASP A 489 -6.95 -17.91 -20.81
CA ASP A 489 -6.59 -19.33 -20.74
C ASP A 489 -5.22 -19.52 -20.08
N ILE A 490 -4.25 -18.69 -20.44
CA ILE A 490 -2.93 -18.66 -19.77
C ILE A 490 -3.11 -18.38 -18.28
N ARG A 491 -3.93 -17.38 -17.91
CA ARG A 491 -4.20 -17.03 -16.51
C ARG A 491 -4.78 -18.21 -15.71
N LYS A 492 -5.65 -19.03 -16.30
CA LYS A 492 -6.18 -20.23 -15.62
C LYS A 492 -5.06 -21.19 -15.21
N ARG A 493 -4.08 -21.44 -16.08
CA ARG A 493 -2.93 -22.30 -15.77
C ARG A 493 -2.02 -21.67 -14.73
N VAL A 494 -1.77 -20.37 -14.85
CA VAL A 494 -1.02 -19.58 -13.85
C VAL A 494 -1.67 -19.68 -12.46
N CYS A 495 -2.98 -19.46 -12.38
CA CYS A 495 -3.71 -19.56 -11.11
C CYS A 495 -3.61 -20.97 -10.50
N ARG A 496 -3.76 -22.02 -11.31
CA ARG A 496 -3.61 -23.42 -10.85
C ARG A 496 -2.19 -23.66 -10.28
N ALA A 497 -1.14 -23.22 -10.96
CA ALA A 497 0.23 -23.36 -10.47
C ALA A 497 0.46 -22.56 -9.18
N ARG A 498 -0.15 -21.39 -9.04
CA ARG A 498 -0.11 -20.59 -7.81
C ARG A 498 -0.86 -21.22 -6.65
N GLU A 499 -1.98 -21.88 -6.91
CA GLU A 499 -2.71 -22.64 -5.88
C GLU A 499 -1.87 -23.80 -5.34
N ILE A 500 -1.17 -24.55 -6.21
CA ILE A 500 -0.22 -25.60 -5.81
C ILE A 500 0.88 -25.02 -4.91
N GLN A 501 1.43 -23.86 -5.26
CA GLN A 501 2.46 -23.17 -4.46
C GLN A 501 1.89 -22.71 -3.12
N LYS A 502 0.70 -22.11 -3.11
CA LYS A 502 0.04 -21.64 -1.88
C LYS A 502 -0.20 -22.79 -0.90
N GLU A 503 -0.63 -23.96 -1.38
CA GLU A 503 -0.81 -25.15 -0.55
C GLU A 503 0.53 -25.70 -0.06
N ARG A 504 1.55 -25.79 -0.94
CA ARG A 504 2.90 -26.28 -0.60
C ARG A 504 3.57 -25.43 0.48
N TYR A 505 3.38 -24.12 0.44
CA TYR A 505 4.04 -23.16 1.35
C TYR A 505 3.14 -22.69 2.49
N ARG A 506 2.00 -23.34 2.70
CA ARG A 506 1.07 -23.01 3.78
C ARG A 506 1.79 -22.93 5.14
N GLY A 507 1.56 -21.83 5.87
CA GLY A 507 2.18 -21.57 7.17
C GLY A 507 3.62 -21.05 7.09
N THR A 508 4.09 -20.64 5.92
CA THR A 508 5.37 -19.94 5.72
C THR A 508 5.12 -18.56 5.09
N GLU A 509 6.12 -17.69 5.10
CA GLU A 509 6.09 -16.39 4.43
C GLU A 509 6.34 -16.49 2.91
N ILE A 510 6.55 -17.71 2.38
CA ILE A 510 6.85 -17.95 0.98
C ILE A 510 5.52 -17.98 0.19
N THR A 511 5.38 -17.13 -0.80
CA THR A 511 4.18 -17.07 -1.66
C THR A 511 4.43 -17.66 -3.05
N THR A 512 5.69 -17.68 -3.50
CA THR A 512 6.07 -18.11 -4.86
C THR A 512 7.38 -18.88 -4.88
N ASN A 513 7.60 -19.66 -5.94
CA ASN A 513 8.83 -20.43 -6.11
C ASN A 513 10.09 -19.53 -6.18
N ALA A 514 9.98 -18.31 -6.73
CA ALA A 514 11.08 -17.36 -6.77
C ALA A 514 11.57 -16.95 -5.38
N MET A 515 10.72 -17.02 -4.35
CA MET A 515 11.05 -16.68 -2.96
C MET A 515 11.82 -17.77 -2.22
N LEU A 516 11.91 -18.97 -2.77
CA LEU A 516 12.58 -20.07 -2.09
C LEU A 516 14.03 -19.72 -1.71
N GLY A 517 14.35 -19.83 -0.43
CA GLY A 517 15.73 -19.79 0.06
C GLY A 517 16.41 -21.16 -0.09
N ILE A 518 17.66 -21.28 0.39
CA ILE A 518 18.44 -22.53 0.30
C ILE A 518 17.72 -23.69 0.98
N ASP A 519 17.13 -23.47 2.15
CA ASP A 519 16.42 -24.52 2.89
C ASP A 519 15.11 -24.92 2.19
N GLY A 520 14.41 -23.96 1.58
CA GLY A 520 13.25 -24.22 0.75
C GLY A 520 13.58 -25.05 -0.49
N LEU A 521 14.72 -24.78 -1.14
CA LEU A 521 15.18 -25.58 -2.27
C LEU A 521 15.45 -27.03 -1.86
N LYS A 522 16.14 -27.27 -0.76
CA LYS A 522 16.42 -28.62 -0.23
C LYS A 522 15.13 -29.38 0.10
N ARG A 523 14.12 -28.67 0.63
CA ARG A 523 12.87 -29.28 1.07
C ARG A 523 11.91 -29.57 -0.07
N TYR A 524 11.75 -28.62 -1.00
CA TYR A 524 10.66 -28.64 -2.00
C TYR A 524 11.12 -28.89 -3.43
N CYS A 525 12.43 -28.84 -3.71
CA CYS A 525 12.98 -28.96 -5.05
C CYS A 525 13.97 -30.11 -5.15
N ARG A 526 13.62 -31.28 -4.60
CA ARG A 526 14.45 -32.48 -4.70
C ARG A 526 14.54 -32.93 -6.13
N LEU A 527 15.74 -33.18 -6.60
CA LEU A 527 16.01 -33.75 -7.91
C LEU A 527 16.15 -35.28 -7.78
N GLY A 528 15.78 -36.00 -8.84
CA GLY A 528 16.10 -37.42 -8.95
C GLY A 528 17.53 -37.61 -9.47
N VAL A 529 18.03 -38.85 -9.41
CA VAL A 529 19.42 -39.19 -9.84
C VAL A 529 19.76 -38.68 -11.25
N SER A 530 18.81 -38.75 -12.20
CA SER A 530 18.98 -38.23 -13.57
C SER A 530 19.07 -36.70 -13.61
N GLY A 531 18.23 -36.03 -12.80
CA GLY A 531 18.24 -34.58 -12.67
C GLY A 531 19.54 -34.05 -12.03
N ASP A 532 20.05 -34.71 -10.99
CA ASP A 532 21.31 -34.36 -10.36
C ASP A 532 22.49 -34.49 -11.35
N LYS A 533 22.56 -35.57 -12.11
CA LYS A 533 23.59 -35.76 -13.15
C LYS A 533 23.49 -34.70 -14.25
N LEU A 534 22.26 -34.32 -14.67
CA LEU A 534 22.07 -33.27 -15.66
C LEU A 534 22.58 -31.93 -15.12
N MET A 535 22.22 -31.59 -13.87
CA MET A 535 22.60 -30.33 -13.26
C MET A 535 24.11 -30.26 -12.98
N GLU A 536 24.76 -31.35 -12.59
CA GLU A 536 26.22 -31.45 -12.44
C GLU A 536 26.95 -31.16 -13.75
N ARG A 537 26.49 -31.79 -14.85
CA ARG A 537 27.03 -31.52 -16.19
C ARG A 537 26.79 -30.07 -16.61
N ALA A 538 25.56 -29.56 -16.42
CA ALA A 538 25.23 -28.18 -16.74
C ALA A 538 26.05 -27.18 -15.92
N PHE A 539 26.26 -27.45 -14.64
CA PHE A 539 27.07 -26.61 -13.75
C PHE A 539 28.51 -26.48 -14.27
N THR A 540 29.10 -27.60 -14.66
CA THR A 540 30.49 -27.64 -15.18
C THR A 540 30.58 -27.06 -16.59
N MET A 541 29.73 -27.51 -17.52
CA MET A 541 29.81 -27.07 -18.93
C MET A 541 29.35 -25.62 -19.14
N MET A 542 28.37 -25.17 -18.38
CA MET A 542 27.86 -23.81 -18.45
C MET A 542 28.52 -22.89 -17.42
N GLU A 543 29.49 -23.37 -16.59
CA GLU A 543 30.15 -22.61 -15.53
C GLU A 543 29.13 -21.76 -14.75
N LEU A 544 28.05 -22.39 -14.27
CA LEU A 544 26.99 -21.70 -13.58
C LEU A 544 27.50 -21.17 -12.24
N SER A 545 27.13 -19.94 -11.89
CA SER A 545 27.27 -19.49 -10.51
C SER A 545 26.30 -20.25 -9.61
N VAL A 546 26.59 -20.33 -8.31
CA VAL A 546 25.69 -20.96 -7.33
C VAL A 546 24.28 -20.31 -7.38
N ARG A 547 24.23 -19.01 -7.60
CA ARG A 547 22.95 -18.29 -7.75
C ARG A 547 22.21 -18.73 -9.02
N ALA A 548 22.90 -18.85 -10.14
CA ALA A 548 22.31 -19.32 -11.40
C ALA A 548 21.79 -20.76 -11.25
N TYR A 549 22.55 -21.65 -10.59
CA TYR A 549 22.13 -23.00 -10.26
C TYR A 549 20.80 -23.03 -9.49
N HIS A 550 20.70 -22.26 -8.39
CA HIS A 550 19.47 -22.18 -7.60
C HIS A 550 18.28 -21.64 -8.41
N ARG A 551 18.50 -20.69 -9.31
CA ARG A 551 17.45 -20.15 -10.17
C ARG A 551 16.92 -21.15 -11.18
N VAL A 552 17.81 -21.91 -11.81
CA VAL A 552 17.40 -23.00 -12.70
C VAL A 552 16.47 -23.97 -11.98
N ILE A 553 16.81 -24.35 -10.74
CA ILE A 553 15.97 -25.26 -9.94
C ILE A 553 14.61 -24.63 -9.59
N LYS A 554 14.57 -23.36 -9.20
CA LYS A 554 13.32 -22.64 -8.93
C LYS A 554 12.42 -22.57 -10.17
N THR A 555 13.03 -22.26 -11.31
CA THR A 555 12.32 -22.22 -12.61
C THR A 555 11.80 -23.60 -12.99
N ALA A 556 12.62 -24.65 -12.85
CA ALA A 556 12.21 -26.03 -13.11
C ALA A 556 11.06 -26.48 -12.18
N ARG A 557 11.07 -26.05 -10.91
CA ARG A 557 9.94 -26.30 -9.99
C ARG A 557 8.66 -25.63 -10.50
N THR A 558 8.77 -24.41 -11.04
CA THR A 558 7.61 -23.67 -11.58
C THR A 558 7.07 -24.34 -12.85
N ILE A 559 7.94 -24.85 -13.70
CA ILE A 559 7.54 -25.59 -14.90
C ILE A 559 6.79 -26.87 -14.50
N ALA A 560 7.31 -27.62 -13.52
CA ALA A 560 6.64 -28.80 -12.99
C ALA A 560 5.27 -28.48 -12.34
N ASP A 561 5.14 -27.33 -11.65
CA ASP A 561 3.85 -26.88 -11.08
C ASP A 561 2.83 -26.54 -12.19
N LEU A 562 3.27 -25.94 -13.31
CA LEU A 562 2.42 -25.66 -14.46
C LEU A 562 1.91 -26.95 -15.14
N GLU A 563 2.70 -28.02 -15.10
CA GLU A 563 2.34 -29.34 -15.64
C GLU A 563 1.57 -30.20 -14.60
N GLY A 564 1.45 -29.72 -13.35
CA GLY A 564 0.79 -30.43 -12.27
C GLY A 564 1.60 -31.59 -11.70
N GLU A 565 2.92 -31.60 -11.93
CA GLU A 565 3.83 -32.65 -11.50
C GLU A 565 4.40 -32.39 -10.10
N GLU A 566 4.35 -33.40 -9.24
CA GLU A 566 4.88 -33.29 -7.88
C GLU A 566 6.41 -33.24 -7.87
N GLN A 567 7.08 -33.97 -8.76
CA GLN A 567 8.52 -34.06 -8.84
C GLN A 567 9.09 -33.30 -10.03
N ILE A 568 10.27 -32.71 -9.85
CA ILE A 568 11.02 -32.08 -10.94
C ILE A 568 11.62 -33.17 -11.81
N ARG A 569 11.18 -33.25 -13.07
CA ARG A 569 11.73 -34.17 -14.06
C ARG A 569 12.89 -33.53 -14.84
N GLU A 570 13.63 -34.35 -15.57
CA GLU A 570 14.75 -33.91 -16.42
C GLU A 570 14.31 -32.91 -17.50
N GLU A 571 13.11 -33.07 -18.05
CA GLU A 571 12.52 -32.19 -19.06
C GLU A 571 12.32 -30.76 -18.53
N HIS A 572 11.84 -30.61 -17.29
CA HIS A 572 11.68 -29.33 -16.64
C HIS A 572 13.02 -28.61 -16.44
N LEU A 573 14.07 -29.39 -16.09
CA LEU A 573 15.42 -28.84 -15.96
C LEU A 573 16.00 -28.41 -17.31
N ARG A 574 15.76 -29.18 -18.37
CA ARG A 574 16.22 -28.83 -19.73
C ARG A 574 15.56 -27.54 -20.22
N GLU A 575 14.24 -27.38 -20.03
CA GLU A 575 13.53 -26.14 -20.37
C GLU A 575 14.10 -24.97 -19.56
N ALA A 576 14.27 -25.12 -18.24
CA ALA A 576 14.81 -24.07 -17.36
C ALA A 576 16.25 -23.66 -17.74
N LEU A 577 17.10 -24.63 -18.09
CA LEU A 577 18.47 -24.37 -18.57
C LEU A 577 18.48 -23.60 -19.89
N GLY A 578 17.50 -23.85 -20.78
CA GLY A 578 17.34 -23.14 -22.04
C GLY A 578 17.27 -21.62 -21.86
N TYR A 579 16.57 -21.12 -20.83
CA TYR A 579 16.48 -19.69 -20.53
C TYR A 579 17.80 -19.09 -20.02
N ARG A 580 18.74 -19.90 -19.53
CA ARG A 580 20.08 -19.43 -19.11
C ARG A 580 21.11 -19.49 -20.24
N MET A 581 20.86 -20.26 -21.30
CA MET A 581 21.75 -20.28 -22.46
C MET A 581 21.76 -18.93 -23.20
N VAL A 582 20.68 -18.17 -23.14
CA VAL A 582 20.59 -16.83 -23.74
C VAL A 582 21.60 -15.87 -23.10
N ASP A 583 21.81 -15.96 -21.77
CA ASP A 583 22.83 -15.15 -21.08
C ASP A 583 24.23 -15.38 -21.67
N ARG A 584 24.60 -16.65 -21.91
CA ARG A 584 25.91 -16.99 -22.44
C ARG A 584 26.12 -16.43 -23.84
N LYS A 585 25.08 -16.44 -24.66
CA LYS A 585 25.15 -15.92 -26.04
C LYS A 585 25.54 -14.45 -26.10
N TYR A 586 25.08 -13.65 -25.12
CA TYR A 586 25.28 -12.20 -25.14
C TYR A 586 26.40 -11.72 -24.19
N TRP A 587 26.55 -12.29 -23.00
CA TRP A 587 27.49 -11.79 -21.99
C TRP A 587 28.72 -12.66 -21.72
N ARG A 588 28.78 -13.89 -22.28
CA ARG A 588 29.99 -14.70 -22.20
C ARG A 588 30.73 -14.69 -23.54
N ARG A 589 32.06 -14.65 -23.40
CA ARG A 589 32.99 -14.88 -24.49
C ARG A 589 33.40 -16.35 -24.54
#